data_cd22deb93dbc869eef1c7a9c897fc95f
#
_entry.id   cd22deb93dbc869eef1c7a9c897fc95f
#
_cell.length_a   1.000
_cell.length_b   1.000
_cell.length_c   1.000
_cell.angle_alpha   90.00
_cell.angle_beta   90.00
_cell.angle_gamma   90.00
#
_symmetry.space_group_name_H-M   'P 1'
#
loop_
_entity.id
_entity.type
_entity.pdbx_description
1 polymer ?
#
loop_
_entity_poly.entity_id
_entity_poly.type
_entity_poly.pdbx_seq_one_letter_code
_entity_poly.pdbx_strand_id
1 'polypeptide(L)'
;MQLNFSKNEIIDNPFDMDILDMIVDGPILDEKRYLGKEQKNWVRRLPESAQQYMNEQMPYFKGRWEYEFFHSEVSVLYHTDTIHGNNGDIGFILPVDWEGHDPATIMYNWWSDRRVMFAGNGDIRYEDNNEVALYVRVIPGVELSFEWDYNKALLFDCKQLHSARKFENAWKEFIIGFVV
;
A
#
# COMPACT_ATOMS: atom_id res chain seq x y z
N MET A 1 -0.01 9.54 23.47
CA MET A 1 -0.56 8.19 23.62
C MET A 1 0.06 7.36 22.48
N GLN A 2 1.09 6.56 22.79
CA GLN A 2 1.69 5.69 21.80
C GLN A 2 0.70 4.52 21.63
N LEU A 3 -0.07 4.53 20.56
CA LEU A 3 -0.82 3.35 20.15
C LEU A 3 0.22 2.33 19.68
N ASN A 4 0.41 1.28 20.46
CA ASN A 4 1.13 0.10 20.00
C ASN A 4 0.26 -0.57 18.91
N PHE A 5 0.43 -0.14 17.66
CA PHE A 5 -0.13 -0.82 16.52
C PHE A 5 0.73 -2.08 16.31
N SER A 6 0.32 -3.16 16.91
CA SER A 6 1.04 -4.46 16.81
C SER A 6 0.28 -5.46 15.93
N LYS A 7 -0.71 -5.01 15.15
CA LYS A 7 -1.58 -5.93 14.43
C LYS A 7 -2.26 -5.24 13.24
N ASN A 8 -2.28 -5.93 12.10
CA ASN A 8 -3.12 -5.56 10.97
C ASN A 8 -4.59 -5.49 11.38
N GLU A 9 -5.29 -4.48 10.96
CA GLU A 9 -6.70 -4.26 11.30
C GLU A 9 -7.49 -3.95 10.03
N ILE A 10 -8.56 -4.71 9.78
CA ILE A 10 -9.54 -4.38 8.76
C ILE A 10 -10.57 -3.48 9.42
N ILE A 11 -10.67 -2.25 8.93
CA ILE A 11 -11.60 -1.23 9.41
C ILE A 11 -12.69 -0.94 8.38
N ASP A 12 -13.77 -0.35 8.83
CA ASP A 12 -14.76 0.24 7.92
C ASP A 12 -14.11 1.42 7.18
N ASN A 13 -14.43 1.57 5.89
CA ASN A 13 -13.96 2.71 5.11
C ASN A 13 -14.40 4.03 5.78
N PRO A 14 -13.48 4.88 6.23
CA PRO A 14 -13.84 6.11 6.94
C PRO A 14 -14.25 7.27 6.03
N PHE A 15 -14.18 7.08 4.68
CA PHE A 15 -14.41 8.12 3.70
C PHE A 15 -15.75 7.95 3.00
N ASP A 16 -16.36 9.07 2.65
CA ASP A 16 -17.49 9.12 1.73
C ASP A 16 -16.95 8.93 0.30
N MET A 17 -17.28 7.83 -0.35
CA MET A 17 -16.75 7.49 -1.67
C MET A 17 -17.22 8.47 -2.75
N ASP A 18 -18.44 9.01 -2.66
CA ASP A 18 -18.95 10.01 -3.62
C ASP A 18 -18.11 11.30 -3.56
N ILE A 19 -17.71 11.70 -2.35
CA ILE A 19 -16.82 12.85 -2.17
C ILE A 19 -15.41 12.51 -2.65
N LEU A 20 -14.94 11.30 -2.36
CA LEU A 20 -13.62 10.85 -2.74
C LEU A 20 -13.48 10.79 -4.27
N ASP A 21 -14.46 10.26 -4.98
CA ASP A 21 -14.49 10.20 -6.46
C ASP A 21 -14.39 11.61 -7.08
N MET A 22 -15.16 12.58 -6.56
CA MET A 22 -15.08 13.96 -7.03
C MET A 22 -13.69 14.58 -6.80
N ILE A 23 -12.99 14.18 -5.75
CA ILE A 23 -11.66 14.69 -5.40
C ILE A 23 -10.58 13.99 -6.24
N VAL A 24 -10.72 12.68 -6.47
CA VAL A 24 -9.80 11.89 -7.27
C VAL A 24 -9.89 12.26 -8.74
N ASP A 25 -11.06 12.56 -9.26
CA ASP A 25 -11.30 13.04 -10.64
C ASP A 25 -10.86 14.50 -10.87
N GLY A 26 -10.54 15.25 -9.80
CA GLY A 26 -9.99 16.60 -9.90
C GLY A 26 -8.62 16.63 -10.59
N PRO A 27 -8.07 17.84 -10.86
CA PRO A 27 -6.76 17.98 -11.50
C PRO A 27 -5.66 17.44 -10.60
N ILE A 28 -5.28 16.19 -10.84
CA ILE A 28 -4.23 15.49 -10.12
C ILE A 28 -2.88 15.90 -10.70
N LEU A 29 -1.93 16.25 -9.84
CA LEU A 29 -0.54 16.45 -10.24
C LEU A 29 0.05 15.09 -10.64
N ASP A 30 0.19 14.86 -11.95
CA ASP A 30 0.74 13.63 -12.51
C ASP A 30 2.23 13.49 -12.16
N GLU A 31 2.56 12.80 -11.08
CA GLU A 31 3.88 12.22 -10.89
C GLU A 31 3.85 10.77 -11.38
N LYS A 32 4.28 10.53 -12.61
CA LYS A 32 4.44 9.18 -13.15
C LYS A 32 5.71 8.57 -12.61
N ARG A 33 5.62 7.70 -11.61
CA ARG A 33 6.71 6.82 -11.21
C ARG A 33 6.55 5.48 -11.91
N TYR A 34 7.49 5.15 -12.83
CA TYR A 34 7.52 3.85 -13.46
C TYR A 34 8.33 2.88 -12.59
N LEU A 35 7.68 1.86 -12.05
CA LEU A 35 8.32 0.71 -11.42
C LEU A 35 8.72 -0.31 -12.51
N GLY A 36 9.78 -0.02 -13.29
CA GLY A 36 10.31 -0.90 -14.33
C GLY A 36 9.81 -0.57 -15.75
N LYS A 37 10.55 -1.01 -16.78
CA LYS A 37 10.37 -0.60 -18.19
C LYS A 37 9.11 -1.15 -18.89
N GLU A 38 8.41 -2.12 -18.30
CA GLU A 38 7.24 -2.78 -18.90
C GLU A 38 6.00 -2.78 -18.00
N GLN A 39 6.06 -2.11 -16.84
CA GLN A 39 4.96 -2.14 -15.88
C GLN A 39 4.04 -0.95 -16.09
N LYS A 40 2.78 -1.22 -16.35
CA LYS A 40 1.71 -0.24 -16.43
C LYS A 40 1.18 0.12 -15.03
N ASN A 41 2.09 0.47 -14.14
CA ASN A 41 1.76 1.00 -12.84
C ASN A 41 2.01 2.50 -12.84
N TRP A 42 1.07 3.27 -12.35
CA TRP A 42 1.29 4.67 -12.13
C TRP A 42 0.77 5.09 -10.75
N VAL A 43 1.42 6.10 -10.22
CA VAL A 43 1.09 6.70 -8.93
C VAL A 43 0.74 8.16 -9.18
N ARG A 44 -0.34 8.62 -8.56
CA ARG A 44 -0.74 10.02 -8.57
C ARG A 44 -0.69 10.56 -7.14
N ARG A 45 -0.10 11.71 -6.98
CA ARG A 45 -0.22 12.47 -5.74
C ARG A 45 -1.63 13.06 -5.68
N LEU A 46 -2.34 12.81 -4.61
CA LEU A 46 -3.64 13.42 -4.40
C LEU A 46 -3.49 14.94 -4.19
N PRO A 47 -4.41 15.77 -4.69
CA PRO A 47 -4.40 17.21 -4.45
C PRO A 47 -4.53 17.53 -2.95
N GLU A 48 -4.06 18.72 -2.56
CA GLU A 48 -4.04 19.14 -1.15
C GLU A 48 -5.43 19.08 -0.49
N SER A 49 -6.48 19.43 -1.25
CA SER A 49 -7.86 19.34 -0.78
C SER A 49 -8.28 17.91 -0.44
N ALA A 50 -7.84 16.91 -1.23
CA ALA A 50 -8.08 15.51 -0.97
C ALA A 50 -7.30 15.04 0.27
N GLN A 51 -6.02 15.42 0.36
CA GLN A 51 -5.19 15.14 1.53
C GLN A 51 -5.82 15.69 2.82
N GLN A 52 -6.29 16.92 2.77
CA GLN A 52 -6.93 17.56 3.91
C GLN A 52 -8.23 16.83 4.30
N TYR A 53 -9.13 16.60 3.34
CA TYR A 53 -10.36 15.87 3.58
C TYR A 53 -10.12 14.52 4.25
N MET A 54 -9.21 13.73 3.67
CA MET A 54 -8.90 12.39 4.19
C MET A 54 -8.27 12.45 5.59
N ASN A 55 -7.40 13.42 5.86
CA ASN A 55 -6.83 13.62 7.20
C ASN A 55 -7.88 14.04 8.24
N GLU A 56 -8.92 14.78 7.85
CA GLU A 56 -10.03 15.19 8.74
C GLU A 56 -10.96 14.01 9.06
N GLN A 57 -11.19 13.10 8.11
CA GLN A 57 -12.07 11.96 8.28
C GLN A 57 -11.37 10.75 8.94
N MET A 58 -10.06 10.60 8.76
CA MET A 58 -9.31 9.46 9.31
C MET A 58 -9.39 9.45 10.85
N PRO A 59 -9.94 8.38 11.46
CA PRO A 59 -10.10 8.31 12.92
C PRO A 59 -8.79 8.04 13.67
N TYR A 60 -7.78 7.52 12.98
CA TYR A 60 -6.48 7.14 13.54
C TYR A 60 -5.39 8.13 13.12
N PHE A 61 -4.47 8.47 14.00
CA PHE A 61 -3.32 9.36 13.72
C PHE A 61 -3.70 10.65 13.00
N LYS A 62 -4.77 11.28 13.44
CA LYS A 62 -5.45 12.40 12.79
C LYS A 62 -4.46 13.50 12.37
N GLY A 63 -4.55 13.93 11.11
CA GLY A 63 -3.73 15.00 10.54
C GLY A 63 -2.26 14.59 10.22
N ARG A 64 -1.93 13.30 10.28
CA ARG A 64 -0.56 12.81 10.10
C ARG A 64 -0.39 11.86 8.92
N TRP A 65 -1.33 11.83 8.00
CA TRP A 65 -1.28 10.93 6.85
C TRP A 65 -0.86 11.67 5.58
N GLU A 66 -0.03 11.02 4.79
CA GLU A 66 0.17 11.31 3.38
C GLU A 66 -0.42 10.19 2.54
N TYR A 67 -1.22 10.55 1.52
CA TYR A 67 -1.94 9.61 0.68
C TYR A 67 -1.51 9.73 -0.78
N GLU A 68 -1.42 8.59 -1.46
CA GLU A 68 -1.16 8.49 -2.89
C GLU A 68 -2.22 7.58 -3.53
N PHE A 69 -2.62 7.89 -4.75
CA PHE A 69 -3.49 7.05 -5.54
C PHE A 69 -2.68 6.19 -6.49
N PHE A 70 -2.97 4.91 -6.52
CA PHE A 70 -2.30 3.92 -7.34
C PHE A 70 -3.24 3.31 -8.36
N HIS A 71 -2.75 3.17 -9.60
CA HIS A 71 -3.29 2.26 -10.60
C HIS A 71 -2.25 1.17 -10.89
N SER A 72 -2.69 -0.08 -10.96
CA SER A 72 -1.78 -1.20 -11.19
C SER A 72 -2.41 -2.24 -12.11
N GLU A 73 -1.77 -2.51 -13.24
CA GLU A 73 -2.10 -3.60 -14.16
C GLU A 73 -1.25 -4.86 -13.90
N VAL A 74 -0.40 -4.84 -12.89
CA VAL A 74 0.46 -5.97 -12.53
C VAL A 74 0.37 -6.29 -11.05
N SER A 75 0.54 -7.56 -10.72
CA SER A 75 0.62 -7.98 -9.33
C SER A 75 1.90 -7.46 -8.70
N VAL A 76 1.77 -6.72 -7.61
CA VAL A 76 2.92 -6.34 -6.79
C VAL A 76 3.35 -7.56 -5.99
N LEU A 77 4.60 -7.97 -6.20
CA LEU A 77 5.21 -9.11 -5.50
C LEU A 77 5.47 -8.77 -4.02
N TYR A 78 6.01 -9.70 -3.28
CA TYR A 78 6.36 -9.55 -1.87
C TYR A 78 7.28 -8.34 -1.63
N HIS A 79 6.89 -7.46 -0.72
CA HIS A 79 7.66 -6.29 -0.33
C HIS A 79 7.28 -5.83 1.07
N THR A 80 8.07 -4.91 1.62
CA THR A 80 7.73 -4.10 2.79
C THR A 80 7.73 -2.63 2.36
N ASP A 81 6.88 -1.83 2.98
CA ASP A 81 6.78 -0.39 2.72
C ASP A 81 7.64 0.45 3.68
N THR A 82 8.65 -0.18 4.28
CA THR A 82 9.56 0.52 5.17
C THR A 82 10.22 1.68 4.43
N ILE A 83 9.88 2.90 4.79
CA ILE A 83 10.45 4.12 4.21
C ILE A 83 11.63 4.54 5.07
N HIS A 84 12.82 4.69 4.45
CA HIS A 84 14.03 5.10 5.16
C HIS A 84 13.80 6.39 5.95
N GLY A 85 13.90 6.29 7.27
CA GLY A 85 14.02 7.42 8.17
C GLY A 85 12.74 8.13 8.59
N ASN A 86 11.57 7.72 8.10
CA ASN A 86 10.31 8.25 8.58
C ASN A 86 9.73 7.37 9.69
N ASN A 87 9.23 7.99 10.75
CA ASN A 87 8.63 7.31 11.90
C ASN A 87 7.26 6.66 11.59
N GLY A 88 6.88 6.59 10.32
CA GLY A 88 5.61 6.04 9.87
C GLY A 88 5.71 4.53 9.64
N ASP A 89 5.58 3.75 10.72
CA ASP A 89 5.54 2.29 10.62
C ASP A 89 4.14 1.77 10.25
N ILE A 90 3.18 2.66 9.96
CA ILE A 90 1.78 2.30 9.74
C ILE A 90 1.36 2.73 8.34
N GLY A 91 0.87 1.77 7.58
CA GLY A 91 0.28 1.93 6.27
C GLY A 91 -1.24 1.75 6.28
N PHE A 92 -1.87 2.26 5.25
CA PHE A 92 -3.29 2.18 5.00
C PHE A 92 -3.52 1.84 3.53
N ILE A 93 -4.42 0.90 3.25
CA ILE A 93 -4.86 0.57 1.88
C ILE A 93 -6.37 0.68 1.83
N LEU A 94 -6.88 1.50 0.91
CA LEU A 94 -8.29 1.63 0.57
C LEU A 94 -8.50 1.19 -0.88
N PRO A 95 -9.24 0.11 -1.14
CA PRO A 95 -9.70 -0.24 -2.48
C PRO A 95 -10.57 0.86 -3.09
N VAL A 96 -10.34 1.22 -4.35
CA VAL A 96 -11.15 2.21 -5.08
C VAL A 96 -11.91 1.55 -6.20
N ASP A 97 -11.21 0.83 -7.10
CA ASP A 97 -11.85 0.13 -8.20
C ASP A 97 -10.99 -1.02 -8.73
N TRP A 98 -11.59 -1.99 -9.43
CA TRP A 98 -10.88 -3.10 -10.06
C TRP A 98 -11.71 -3.82 -11.10
N GLU A 99 -11.06 -4.45 -12.05
CA GLU A 99 -11.67 -5.24 -13.10
C GLU A 99 -10.86 -6.50 -13.41
N GLY A 100 -11.56 -7.58 -13.76
CA GLY A 100 -10.97 -8.80 -14.29
C GLY A 100 -10.42 -9.78 -13.25
N HIS A 101 -10.52 -9.49 -11.95
CA HIS A 101 -10.06 -10.39 -10.88
C HIS A 101 -10.68 -10.05 -9.52
N ASP A 102 -10.50 -10.93 -8.55
CA ASP A 102 -10.84 -10.68 -7.14
C ASP A 102 -9.56 -10.24 -6.40
N PRO A 103 -9.33 -8.94 -6.21
CA PRO A 103 -8.10 -8.46 -5.60
C PRO A 103 -8.04 -8.77 -4.11
N ALA A 104 -6.84 -9.03 -3.62
CA ALA A 104 -6.56 -9.12 -2.20
C ALA A 104 -5.16 -8.59 -1.89
N THR A 105 -5.00 -8.08 -0.66
CA THR A 105 -3.70 -7.82 -0.06
C THR A 105 -3.40 -8.92 0.93
N ILE A 106 -2.28 -9.60 0.74
CA ILE A 106 -1.88 -10.77 1.53
C ILE A 106 -0.75 -10.34 2.45
N MET A 107 -0.98 -10.44 3.75
CA MET A 107 0.00 -10.16 4.80
C MET A 107 0.65 -11.46 5.27
N TYR A 108 1.95 -11.45 5.46
CA TYR A 108 2.72 -12.63 5.86
C TYR A 108 3.30 -12.48 7.26
N ASN A 109 3.49 -13.58 7.96
CA ASN A 109 4.08 -13.63 9.31
C ASN A 109 5.59 -13.40 9.31
N TRP A 110 6.03 -12.33 8.65
CA TRP A 110 7.43 -11.95 8.54
C TRP A 110 7.58 -10.43 8.51
N TRP A 111 8.56 -9.89 9.22
CA TRP A 111 8.81 -8.46 9.40
C TRP A 111 10.27 -8.11 9.13
N SER A 112 10.51 -6.89 8.66
CA SER A 112 11.84 -6.34 8.47
C SER A 112 11.86 -4.84 8.76
N ASP A 113 12.87 -4.40 9.50
CA ASP A 113 13.17 -2.97 9.67
C ASP A 113 13.86 -2.35 8.43
N ARG A 114 14.16 -3.17 7.43
CA ARG A 114 14.74 -2.76 6.16
C ARG A 114 13.73 -2.96 5.06
N ARG A 115 13.78 -2.07 4.06
CA ARG A 115 13.00 -2.26 2.85
C ARG A 115 13.39 -3.57 2.17
N VAL A 116 12.39 -4.36 1.86
CA VAL A 116 12.54 -5.66 1.22
C VAL A 116 11.77 -5.64 -0.09
N MET A 117 12.41 -6.12 -1.15
CA MET A 117 11.75 -6.44 -2.41
C MET A 117 12.08 -7.89 -2.80
N PHE A 118 11.09 -8.54 -3.39
CA PHE A 118 11.25 -9.92 -3.80
C PHE A 118 11.90 -10.03 -5.18
N ALA A 119 12.94 -10.82 -5.30
CA ALA A 119 13.48 -11.22 -6.59
C ALA A 119 12.69 -12.43 -7.13
N GLY A 120 12.41 -12.48 -8.42
CA GLY A 120 11.50 -13.44 -9.05
C GLY A 120 11.85 -14.94 -8.94
N ASN A 121 12.93 -15.29 -8.24
CA ASN A 121 13.38 -16.66 -7.96
C ASN A 121 13.06 -17.17 -6.54
N GLY A 122 12.35 -16.37 -5.74
CA GLY A 122 12.02 -16.71 -4.36
C GLY A 122 12.99 -16.13 -3.32
N ASP A 123 13.97 -15.34 -3.73
CA ASP A 123 14.93 -14.71 -2.84
C ASP A 123 14.48 -13.30 -2.44
N ILE A 124 14.59 -12.96 -1.17
CA ILE A 124 14.33 -11.63 -0.64
C ILE A 124 15.57 -10.75 -0.85
N ARG A 125 15.37 -9.58 -1.45
CA ARG A 125 16.38 -8.54 -1.58
C ARG A 125 16.16 -7.49 -0.50
N TYR A 126 17.21 -7.19 0.24
CA TYR A 126 17.24 -5.98 1.05
C TYR A 126 17.75 -4.81 0.19
N GLU A 127 16.99 -3.72 0.16
CA GLU A 127 17.46 -2.47 -0.45
C GLU A 127 18.12 -1.60 0.62
N ASP A 128 19.44 -1.60 0.66
CA ASP A 128 20.24 -0.61 1.39
C ASP A 128 21.01 0.23 0.37
N ASN A 129 20.67 1.51 0.23
CA ASN A 129 21.40 2.52 -0.56
C ASN A 129 21.80 2.09 -1.97
N ASN A 130 20.93 1.38 -2.69
CA ASN A 130 21.18 0.77 -4.01
C ASN A 130 22.16 -0.42 -4.03
N GLU A 131 22.59 -0.94 -2.90
CA GLU A 131 23.38 -2.16 -2.83
C GLU A 131 22.52 -3.36 -2.44
N VAL A 132 22.66 -4.45 -3.20
CA VAL A 132 22.02 -5.73 -2.89
C VAL A 132 22.85 -6.41 -1.80
N ALA A 133 22.41 -6.28 -0.55
CA ALA A 133 23.23 -6.71 0.58
C ALA A 133 23.08 -8.18 0.96
N LEU A 134 21.93 -8.81 0.78
CA LEU A 134 21.73 -10.21 1.20
C LEU A 134 20.54 -10.87 0.51
N TYR A 135 20.71 -12.13 0.10
CA TYR A 135 19.59 -12.98 -0.34
C TYR A 135 19.22 -13.93 0.81
N VAL A 136 18.00 -13.83 1.29
CA VAL A 136 17.46 -14.77 2.29
C VAL A 136 16.27 -15.48 1.67
N ARG A 137 16.32 -16.80 1.63
CA ARG A 137 15.18 -17.60 1.20
C ARG A 137 14.22 -17.75 2.38
N VAL A 138 13.08 -17.07 2.30
CA VAL A 138 12.02 -17.16 3.31
C VAL A 138 10.77 -17.74 2.64
N ILE A 139 10.13 -18.68 3.31
CA ILE A 139 8.78 -19.16 2.94
C ILE A 139 7.86 -18.70 4.07
N PRO A 140 7.37 -17.46 4.02
CA PRO A 140 6.52 -16.94 5.07
C PRO A 140 5.12 -17.58 4.99
N GLY A 141 4.54 -17.89 6.14
CA GLY A 141 3.15 -18.26 6.23
C GLY A 141 2.24 -17.03 6.02
N VAL A 142 1.05 -17.25 5.47
CA VAL A 142 0.02 -16.21 5.39
C VAL A 142 -0.55 -15.97 6.79
N GLU A 143 -0.59 -14.71 7.22
CA GLU A 143 -1.20 -14.28 8.46
C GLU A 143 -2.62 -13.76 8.24
N LEU A 144 -2.80 -12.91 7.23
CA LEU A 144 -4.06 -12.29 6.88
C LEU A 144 -4.21 -12.20 5.36
N SER A 145 -5.39 -12.47 4.84
CA SER A 145 -5.80 -12.10 3.48
C SER A 145 -6.91 -11.07 3.58
N PHE A 146 -6.62 -9.84 3.16
CA PHE A 146 -7.60 -8.78 3.04
C PHE A 146 -8.19 -8.86 1.63
N GLU A 147 -9.36 -9.49 1.53
CA GLU A 147 -10.17 -9.47 0.30
C GLU A 147 -10.73 -8.06 0.12
N TRP A 148 -10.57 -7.48 -1.06
CA TRP A 148 -10.95 -6.10 -1.29
C TRP A 148 -12.47 -5.92 -1.29
N ASP A 149 -12.90 -4.89 -0.60
CA ASP A 149 -14.30 -4.47 -0.46
C ASP A 149 -14.32 -2.93 -0.39
N TYR A 150 -15.19 -2.29 -1.15
CA TYR A 150 -15.35 -0.82 -1.19
C TYR A 150 -15.66 -0.21 0.19
N ASN A 151 -16.27 -0.99 1.08
CA ASN A 151 -16.64 -0.54 2.42
C ASN A 151 -15.56 -0.81 3.47
N LYS A 152 -14.41 -1.33 3.08
CA LYS A 152 -13.36 -1.75 3.99
C LYS A 152 -12.00 -1.18 3.60
N ALA A 153 -11.19 -0.97 4.60
CA ALA A 153 -9.78 -0.60 4.43
C ALA A 153 -8.90 -1.45 5.34
N LEU A 154 -7.63 -1.55 4.99
CA LEU A 154 -6.62 -2.25 5.77
C LEU A 154 -5.65 -1.25 6.39
N LEU A 155 -5.53 -1.26 7.71
CA LEU A 155 -4.40 -0.69 8.43
C LEU A 155 -3.36 -1.79 8.65
N PHE A 156 -2.10 -1.52 8.35
CA PHE A 156 -1.05 -2.54 8.44
C PHE A 156 0.29 -1.96 8.92
N ASP A 157 1.14 -2.88 9.41
CA ASP A 157 2.53 -2.55 9.75
C ASP A 157 3.37 -2.51 8.45
N CYS A 158 3.95 -1.36 8.12
CA CYS A 158 4.80 -1.18 6.93
C CYS A 158 6.04 -2.08 6.91
N LYS A 159 6.47 -2.57 8.07
CA LYS A 159 7.58 -3.52 8.23
C LYS A 159 7.18 -4.95 7.91
N GLN A 160 5.89 -5.23 7.85
CA GLN A 160 5.39 -6.56 7.55
C GLN A 160 5.44 -6.84 6.06
N LEU A 161 5.95 -8.03 5.72
CA LEU A 161 5.98 -8.50 4.35
C LEU A 161 4.55 -8.70 3.84
N HIS A 162 4.26 -8.12 2.68
CA HIS A 162 2.97 -8.27 2.03
C HIS A 162 3.08 -8.34 0.51
N SER A 163 2.00 -8.73 -0.13
CA SER A 163 1.90 -8.79 -1.60
C SER A 163 0.46 -8.58 -2.04
N ALA A 164 0.28 -8.26 -3.33
CA ALA A 164 -1.03 -8.40 -3.96
C ALA A 164 -1.27 -9.86 -4.37
N ARG A 165 -2.53 -10.32 -4.35
CA ARG A 165 -2.92 -11.56 -5.03
C ARG A 165 -2.52 -11.48 -6.49
N LYS A 166 -1.95 -12.56 -7.01
CA LYS A 166 -1.54 -12.63 -8.42
C LYS A 166 -2.77 -12.49 -9.34
N PHE A 167 -2.64 -11.64 -10.36
CA PHE A 167 -3.62 -11.47 -11.42
C PHE A 167 -2.93 -11.25 -12.77
N GLU A 168 -3.65 -11.49 -13.85
CA GLU A 168 -3.20 -11.31 -15.23
C GLU A 168 -4.37 -10.75 -16.05
N ASN A 169 -4.08 -9.85 -16.99
CA ASN A 169 -5.09 -9.19 -17.84
C ASN A 169 -6.22 -8.49 -17.05
N ALA A 170 -5.85 -7.84 -16.00
CA ALA A 170 -6.73 -7.17 -15.06
C ALA A 170 -6.06 -5.90 -14.53
N TRP A 171 -6.81 -5.06 -13.85
CA TRP A 171 -6.26 -3.87 -13.21
C TRP A 171 -6.93 -3.62 -11.85
N LYS A 172 -6.32 -2.77 -11.05
CA LYS A 172 -6.85 -2.32 -9.77
C LYS A 172 -6.39 -0.92 -9.44
N GLU A 173 -7.24 -0.19 -8.76
CA GLU A 173 -7.01 1.14 -8.22
C GLU A 173 -7.22 1.17 -6.72
N PHE A 174 -6.35 1.88 -6.01
CA PHE A 174 -6.41 1.97 -4.57
C PHE A 174 -5.69 3.23 -4.07
N ILE A 175 -6.08 3.67 -2.91
CA ILE A 175 -5.35 4.70 -2.18
C ILE A 175 -4.47 4.00 -1.15
N ILE A 176 -3.20 4.38 -1.12
CA ILE A 176 -2.28 4.03 -0.05
C ILE A 176 -1.97 5.27 0.78
N GLY A 177 -1.91 5.10 2.08
CA GLY A 177 -1.55 6.16 3.01
C GLY A 177 -0.45 5.72 3.96
N PHE A 178 0.36 6.66 4.40
CA PHE A 178 1.41 6.43 5.39
C PHE A 178 1.36 7.51 6.46
N VAL A 179 1.57 7.11 7.72
CA VAL A 179 1.73 8.06 8.83
C VAL A 179 3.12 8.70 8.74
N VAL A 180 3.17 10.04 8.79
CA VAL A 180 4.39 10.85 8.72
C VAL A 180 4.69 11.60 10.00
#